data_f03572becaae03878f6caf5160110556
#
_entry.id   f03572becaae03878f6caf5160110556
#
_cell.length_a   1.000
_cell.length_b   1.000
_cell.length_c   1.000
_cell.angle_alpha   90.00
_cell.angle_beta   90.00
_cell.angle_gamma   90.00
#
_symmetry.space_group_name_H-M   'P 1'
#
loop_
_entity.id
_entity.type
_entity.pdbx_description
1 polymer ?
#
loop_
_entity_poly.entity_id
_entity_poly.type
_entity_poly.pdbx_seq_one_letter_code
_entity_poly.pdbx_strand_id
1 'polypeptide(L)'
;SKKDLINNQQLQWYDTEVFTPIAELKLENSKTYESFQIAVKTNDQKYRIESLAGFVFYKNNINECYNEIDNISESIKNLFEEISDSGIQTVIHGYDKSGESTVTGKTLTDKAGNVVVIDCYDWSDKFEWWDQLRITIATKYYANYKKKFLN
;
A
#
# COMPACT_ATOMS: atom_id res chain seq x y z
N SER A 1 9.76 1.38 -19.77
CA SER A 1 9.19 0.11 -20.32
C SER A 1 9.44 -1.04 -19.36
N LYS A 2 8.78 -2.22 -19.53
CA LYS A 2 9.05 -3.42 -18.73
C LYS A 2 10.53 -3.82 -18.78
N LYS A 3 11.21 -3.57 -19.90
CA LYS A 3 12.65 -3.83 -20.04
C LYS A 3 13.49 -2.94 -19.12
N ASP A 4 13.11 -1.70 -18.93
CA ASP A 4 13.84 -0.77 -18.07
C ASP A 4 13.66 -1.15 -16.59
N LEU A 5 12.48 -1.65 -16.23
CA LEU A 5 12.19 -2.18 -14.90
C LEU A 5 12.92 -3.51 -14.64
N ILE A 6 12.97 -4.43 -15.61
CA ILE A 6 13.61 -5.75 -15.47
C ILE A 6 15.14 -5.66 -15.33
N ASN A 7 15.77 -4.64 -15.90
CA ASN A 7 17.22 -4.47 -15.80
C ASN A 7 17.69 -3.92 -14.45
N ASN A 8 16.78 -3.53 -13.57
CA ASN A 8 17.11 -3.09 -12.23
C ASN A 8 17.18 -4.31 -11.29
N GLN A 9 18.37 -4.65 -10.80
CA GLN A 9 18.63 -5.80 -9.91
C GLN A 9 17.90 -5.72 -8.55
N GLN A 10 17.31 -4.57 -8.23
CA GLN A 10 16.53 -4.35 -6.99
C GLN A 10 15.04 -4.69 -7.12
N LEU A 11 14.59 -5.14 -8.29
CA LEU A 11 13.19 -5.49 -8.54
C LEU A 11 12.91 -6.93 -8.14
N GLN A 12 11.96 -7.12 -7.24
CA GLN A 12 11.34 -8.41 -6.96
C GLN A 12 9.96 -8.47 -7.60
N TRP A 13 9.70 -9.54 -8.36
CA TRP A 13 8.47 -9.75 -9.10
C TRP A 13 7.65 -10.86 -8.45
N TYR A 14 6.37 -10.56 -8.20
CA TYR A 14 5.41 -11.52 -7.66
C TYR A 14 4.30 -11.71 -8.68
N ASP A 15 4.28 -12.87 -9.33
CA ASP A 15 3.26 -13.20 -10.31
C ASP A 15 1.97 -13.67 -9.64
N THR A 16 0.85 -13.06 -10.03
CA THR A 16 -0.49 -13.51 -9.69
C THR A 16 -1.29 -13.74 -10.97
N GLU A 17 -2.37 -14.53 -10.90
CA GLU A 17 -3.17 -14.83 -12.08
C GLU A 17 -3.82 -13.60 -12.73
N VAL A 18 -4.11 -12.55 -11.95
CA VAL A 18 -4.86 -11.37 -12.40
C VAL A 18 -4.00 -10.12 -12.50
N PHE A 19 -3.06 -9.95 -11.58
CA PHE A 19 -2.15 -8.80 -11.56
C PHE A 19 -0.72 -9.29 -11.57
N THR A 20 -0.05 -9.08 -12.67
CA THR A 20 1.35 -9.38 -12.86
C THR A 20 2.01 -8.24 -13.63
N PRO A 21 3.22 -7.92 -13.29
CA PRO A 21 3.91 -8.26 -12.05
C PRO A 21 3.67 -7.23 -10.96
N ILE A 22 3.76 -7.64 -9.70
CA ILE A 22 3.99 -6.70 -8.60
C ILE A 22 5.51 -6.54 -8.52
N ALA A 23 5.99 -5.30 -8.67
CA ALA A 23 7.40 -4.99 -8.58
C ALA A 23 7.67 -4.25 -7.28
N GLU A 24 8.60 -4.74 -6.49
CA GLU A 24 9.13 -4.00 -5.36
C GLU A 24 10.42 -3.27 -5.79
N LEU A 25 10.41 -1.94 -5.61
CA LEU A 25 11.53 -1.05 -5.90
C LEU A 25 12.08 -0.52 -4.58
N LYS A 26 13.32 -0.84 -4.26
CA LYS A 26 14.05 -0.15 -3.18
C LYS A 26 14.69 1.10 -3.74
N LEU A 27 14.47 2.23 -3.09
CA LEU A 27 15.01 3.53 -3.52
C LEU A 27 16.14 3.95 -2.57
N GLU A 28 17.38 3.83 -3.02
CA GLU A 28 18.55 4.18 -2.21
C GLU A 28 18.66 5.67 -1.84
N ASN A 29 18.00 6.55 -2.60
CA ASN A 29 18.09 8.01 -2.43
C ASN A 29 16.75 8.71 -2.20
N SER A 30 15.69 7.99 -1.87
CA SER A 30 14.41 8.61 -1.52
C SER A 30 14.48 9.25 -0.14
N LYS A 31 13.96 10.48 -0.04
CA LYS A 31 13.90 11.19 1.25
C LYS A 31 12.65 10.85 2.06
N THR A 32 11.66 10.23 1.45
CA THR A 32 10.34 10.01 2.06
C THR A 32 9.95 8.53 2.11
N TYR A 33 10.08 7.82 0.99
CA TYR A 33 9.70 6.41 0.93
C TYR A 33 10.93 5.53 0.72
N GLU A 34 11.00 4.44 1.48
CA GLU A 34 12.12 3.49 1.44
C GLU A 34 11.93 2.43 0.36
N SER A 35 10.68 2.10 0.04
CA SER A 35 10.35 1.20 -1.07
C SER A 35 9.03 1.53 -1.73
N PHE A 36 8.82 1.00 -2.94
CA PHE A 36 7.57 1.09 -3.68
C PHE A 36 7.16 -0.27 -4.23
N GLN A 37 5.85 -0.51 -4.28
CA GLN A 37 5.26 -1.63 -4.99
C GLN A 37 4.34 -1.11 -6.09
N ILE A 38 4.43 -1.71 -7.27
CA ILE A 38 3.60 -1.37 -8.43
C ILE A 38 2.87 -2.63 -8.87
N ALA A 39 1.56 -2.54 -9.03
CA ALA A 39 0.78 -3.61 -9.65
C ALA A 39 0.25 -3.16 -11.02
N VAL A 40 0.43 -4.00 -12.02
CA VAL A 40 -0.14 -3.83 -13.35
C VAL A 40 -1.03 -5.04 -13.67
N LYS A 41 -2.02 -4.86 -14.54
CA LYS A 41 -2.87 -5.96 -14.97
C LYS A 41 -2.09 -6.97 -15.79
N THR A 42 -2.28 -8.26 -15.51
CA THR A 42 -1.69 -9.35 -16.29
C THR A 42 -2.09 -9.22 -17.76
N ASN A 43 -1.13 -9.42 -18.66
CA ASN A 43 -1.31 -9.33 -20.11
C ASN A 43 -1.72 -7.94 -20.64
N ASP A 44 -1.69 -6.88 -19.86
CA ASP A 44 -1.84 -5.52 -20.38
C ASP A 44 -0.55 -5.05 -21.06
N GLN A 45 -0.55 -5.02 -22.39
CA GLN A 45 0.60 -4.58 -23.20
C GLN A 45 0.96 -3.10 -22.99
N LYS A 46 0.04 -2.31 -22.43
CA LYS A 46 0.27 -0.88 -22.12
C LYS A 46 0.87 -0.68 -20.73
N TYR A 47 0.97 -1.76 -19.93
CA TYR A 47 1.49 -1.71 -18.56
C TYR A 47 0.86 -0.62 -17.70
N ARG A 48 -0.46 -0.46 -17.78
CA ARG A 48 -1.17 0.51 -16.95
C ARG A 48 -1.04 0.14 -15.49
N ILE A 49 -0.64 1.11 -14.68
CA ILE A 49 -0.52 0.94 -13.25
C ILE A 49 -1.93 0.87 -12.66
N GLU A 50 -2.25 -0.23 -12.00
CA GLU A 50 -3.52 -0.45 -11.30
C GLU A 50 -3.40 -0.16 -9.80
N SER A 51 -2.17 -0.27 -9.25
CA SER A 51 -1.87 0.11 -7.88
C SER A 51 -0.42 0.56 -7.75
N LEU A 52 -0.21 1.58 -6.93
CA LEU A 52 1.09 2.05 -6.48
C LEU A 52 1.05 2.16 -4.96
N ALA A 53 1.99 1.51 -4.27
CA ALA A 53 2.15 1.63 -2.83
C ALA A 53 3.55 2.11 -2.47
N GLY A 54 3.65 3.06 -1.54
CA GLY A 54 4.90 3.52 -0.94
C GLY A 54 4.95 3.09 0.53
N PHE A 55 6.17 2.84 1.03
CA PHE A 55 6.43 2.35 2.38
C PHE A 55 7.40 3.26 3.12
N VAL A 56 7.11 3.49 4.41
CA VAL A 56 8.02 4.09 5.39
C VAL A 56 8.10 3.13 6.57
N PHE A 57 9.31 2.80 7.03
CA PHE A 57 9.52 1.83 8.12
C PHE A 57 9.81 2.53 9.44
N TYR A 58 9.21 2.03 10.52
CA TYR A 58 9.41 2.49 11.90
C TYR A 58 10.01 1.36 12.72
N LYS A 59 11.22 1.55 13.24
CA LYS A 59 11.92 0.46 13.93
C LYS A 59 11.32 0.06 15.28
N ASN A 60 10.77 1.02 16.04
CA ASN A 60 10.25 0.77 17.39
C ASN A 60 9.22 1.84 17.81
N ASN A 61 8.56 2.50 16.90
CA ASN A 61 7.64 3.59 17.27
C ASN A 61 6.45 3.68 16.30
N ILE A 62 5.55 2.73 16.41
CA ILE A 62 4.30 2.73 15.63
C ILE A 62 3.45 3.99 15.85
N ASN A 63 3.58 4.66 17.00
CA ASN A 63 2.83 5.88 17.28
C ASN A 63 3.19 7.03 16.32
N GLU A 64 4.42 7.08 15.81
CA GLU A 64 4.77 8.04 14.75
C GLU A 64 3.94 7.78 13.49
N CYS A 65 3.75 6.51 13.12
CA CYS A 65 2.89 6.15 12.00
C CYS A 65 1.45 6.61 12.21
N TYR A 66 0.87 6.33 13.37
CA TYR A 66 -0.52 6.72 13.67
C TYR A 66 -0.74 8.23 13.57
N ASN A 67 0.23 9.03 14.02
CA ASN A 67 0.15 10.49 13.93
C ASN A 67 0.17 11.01 12.47
N GLU A 68 0.75 10.25 11.54
CA GLU A 68 0.80 10.63 10.13
C GLU A 68 -0.49 10.35 9.36
N ILE A 69 -1.35 9.43 9.83
CA ILE A 69 -2.59 9.05 9.12
C ILE A 69 -3.45 10.26 8.79
N ASP A 70 -3.72 11.12 9.78
CA ASP A 70 -4.58 12.28 9.60
C ASP A 70 -3.90 13.36 8.76
N ASN A 71 -2.61 13.64 8.97
CA ASN A 71 -1.86 14.62 8.18
C ASN A 71 -1.85 14.26 6.69
N ILE A 72 -1.60 13.00 6.37
CA ILE A 72 -1.59 12.49 5.00
C ILE A 72 -3.01 12.53 4.42
N SER A 73 -4.01 12.08 5.20
CA SER A 73 -5.41 12.09 4.79
C SER A 73 -5.88 13.49 4.41
N GLU A 74 -5.63 14.49 5.24
CA GLU A 74 -6.00 15.88 4.97
C GLU A 74 -5.27 16.43 3.73
N SER A 75 -3.98 16.12 3.60
CA SER A 75 -3.23 16.53 2.41
C SER A 75 -3.82 15.96 1.11
N ILE A 76 -4.27 14.69 1.15
CA ILE A 76 -4.90 14.04 0.00
C ILE A 76 -6.29 14.64 -0.26
N LYS A 77 -7.12 14.84 0.77
CA LYS A 77 -8.45 15.43 0.63
C LYS A 77 -8.41 16.79 -0.05
N ASN A 78 -7.38 17.59 0.24
CA ASN A 78 -7.20 18.91 -0.38
C ASN A 78 -6.89 18.86 -1.89
N LEU A 79 -6.54 17.69 -2.44
CA LEU A 79 -6.29 17.51 -3.87
C LEU A 79 -7.55 17.11 -4.66
N PHE A 80 -8.64 16.78 -3.98
CA PHE A 80 -9.87 16.28 -4.60
C PHE A 80 -11.07 17.11 -4.18
N GLU A 81 -11.96 17.44 -5.13
CA GLU A 81 -13.19 18.18 -4.82
C GLU A 81 -14.20 17.37 -4.00
N GLU A 82 -14.27 16.06 -4.25
CA GLU A 82 -15.15 15.15 -3.53
C GLU A 82 -14.44 13.81 -3.29
N ILE A 83 -14.26 13.49 -2.02
CA ILE A 83 -13.69 12.23 -1.59
C ILE A 83 -14.42 11.76 -0.32
N SER A 84 -14.79 10.49 -0.27
CA SER A 84 -15.34 9.87 0.93
C SER A 84 -14.23 9.32 1.80
N ASP A 85 -14.38 9.42 3.12
CA ASP A 85 -13.44 8.96 4.14
C ASP A 85 -14.11 7.88 5.00
N SER A 86 -13.50 6.70 5.12
CA SER A 86 -14.03 5.60 5.93
C SER A 86 -13.94 5.83 7.44
N GLY A 87 -13.20 6.84 7.87
CA GLY A 87 -12.71 6.95 9.25
C GLY A 87 -11.60 5.94 9.56
N ILE A 88 -10.92 6.15 10.70
CA ILE A 88 -9.86 5.26 11.17
C ILE A 88 -10.48 3.95 11.68
N GLN A 89 -9.90 2.84 11.28
CA GLN A 89 -10.26 1.49 11.70
C GLN A 89 -9.02 0.70 12.07
N THR A 90 -9.12 -0.18 13.06
CA THR A 90 -8.07 -1.12 13.42
C THR A 90 -8.60 -2.55 13.25
N VAL A 91 -7.83 -3.37 12.56
CA VAL A 91 -8.14 -4.79 12.34
C VAL A 91 -6.93 -5.65 12.67
N ILE A 92 -7.17 -6.91 13.05
CA ILE A 92 -6.12 -7.91 13.21
C ILE A 92 -5.56 -8.25 11.84
N HIS A 93 -4.23 -8.33 11.71
CA HIS A 93 -3.60 -8.69 10.45
C HIS A 93 -3.79 -10.18 10.15
N GLY A 94 -4.42 -10.50 9.03
CA GLY A 94 -4.82 -11.87 8.69
C GLY A 94 -3.67 -12.89 8.52
N TYR A 95 -2.44 -12.42 8.31
CA TYR A 95 -1.25 -13.28 8.24
C TYR A 95 -0.81 -13.77 9.62
N ASP A 96 -0.94 -12.93 10.66
CA ASP A 96 -0.58 -13.28 12.02
C ASP A 96 -1.71 -14.05 12.71
N LYS A 97 -1.54 -15.36 12.81
CA LYS A 97 -2.52 -16.24 13.47
C LYS A 97 -2.54 -16.11 14.99
N SER A 98 -1.57 -15.40 15.60
CA SER A 98 -1.60 -15.10 17.04
C SER A 98 -2.60 -13.99 17.37
N GLY A 99 -2.94 -13.13 16.38
CA GLY A 99 -3.83 -12.00 16.57
C GLY A 99 -3.16 -10.78 17.22
N GLU A 100 -1.84 -10.80 17.39
CA GLU A 100 -1.09 -9.72 18.04
C GLU A 100 -0.74 -8.59 17.05
N SER A 101 -0.54 -8.91 15.76
CA SER A 101 -0.27 -7.89 14.74
C SER A 101 -1.55 -7.20 14.28
N THR A 102 -1.50 -5.88 14.15
CA THR A 102 -2.67 -5.08 13.75
C THR A 102 -2.38 -4.19 12.55
N VAL A 103 -3.45 -3.79 11.87
CA VAL A 103 -3.43 -2.76 10.84
C VAL A 103 -4.41 -1.68 11.24
N THR A 104 -3.90 -0.47 11.42
CA THR A 104 -4.72 0.71 11.73
C THR A 104 -4.62 1.69 10.58
N GLY A 105 -5.75 2.10 10.03
CA GLY A 105 -5.74 3.00 8.90
C GLY A 105 -7.10 3.46 8.44
N LYS A 106 -7.14 4.12 7.29
CA LYS A 106 -8.37 4.60 6.65
C LYS A 106 -8.29 4.51 5.13
N THR A 107 -9.45 4.49 4.50
CA THR A 107 -9.60 4.50 3.05
C THR A 107 -10.30 5.78 2.60
N LEU A 108 -9.70 6.48 1.68
CA LEU A 108 -10.29 7.58 0.95
C LEU A 108 -10.76 7.06 -0.42
N THR A 109 -11.98 7.40 -0.84
CA THR A 109 -12.54 6.92 -2.11
C THR A 109 -13.05 8.09 -2.95
N ASP A 110 -12.59 8.20 -4.19
CA ASP A 110 -13.06 9.20 -5.13
C ASP A 110 -14.43 8.83 -5.76
N LYS A 111 -15.05 9.77 -6.49
CA LYS A 111 -16.33 9.55 -7.20
C LYS A 111 -16.29 8.37 -8.21
N ALA A 112 -15.13 8.10 -8.79
CA ALA A 112 -14.95 6.99 -9.75
C ALA A 112 -14.80 5.64 -9.05
N GLY A 113 -14.58 5.64 -7.73
CA GLY A 113 -14.36 4.46 -6.90
C GLY A 113 -12.89 4.04 -6.83
N ASN A 114 -11.95 4.88 -7.26
CA ASN A 114 -10.55 4.67 -6.97
C ASN A 114 -10.28 4.98 -5.49
N VAL A 115 -9.25 4.37 -4.93
CA VAL A 115 -8.99 4.47 -3.50
C VAL A 115 -7.57 4.94 -3.20
N VAL A 116 -7.44 5.66 -2.10
CA VAL A 116 -6.18 5.83 -1.37
C VAL A 116 -6.35 5.17 -0.01
N VAL A 117 -5.50 4.20 0.28
CA VAL A 117 -5.47 3.49 1.56
C VAL A 117 -4.24 3.93 2.32
N ILE A 118 -4.40 4.36 3.56
CA ILE A 118 -3.34 4.82 4.45
C ILE A 118 -3.36 3.88 5.65
N ASP A 119 -2.39 2.98 5.73
CA ASP A 119 -2.35 1.91 6.73
C ASP A 119 -1.05 1.92 7.51
N CYS A 120 -1.14 1.83 8.83
CA CYS A 120 -0.04 1.53 9.74
C CYS A 120 -0.11 0.06 10.13
N TYR A 121 0.95 -0.67 9.86
CA TYR A 121 1.13 -2.07 10.24
C TYR A 121 1.95 -2.12 11.52
N ASP A 122 1.34 -2.61 12.59
CA ASP A 122 1.96 -2.86 13.90
C ASP A 122 2.22 -4.36 13.99
N TRP A 123 3.46 -4.75 13.78
CA TRP A 123 3.84 -6.14 13.75
C TRP A 123 4.18 -6.64 15.14
N SER A 124 3.67 -7.81 15.49
CA SER A 124 4.06 -8.50 16.72
C SER A 124 5.58 -8.72 16.77
N ASP A 125 6.18 -8.59 17.95
CA ASP A 125 7.60 -8.86 18.21
C ASP A 125 8.05 -10.29 17.81
N LYS A 126 7.10 -11.19 17.55
CA LYS A 126 7.37 -12.54 17.02
C LYS A 126 7.88 -12.54 15.59
N PHE A 127 7.59 -11.47 14.84
CA PHE A 127 8.11 -11.26 13.50
C PHE A 127 9.32 -10.34 13.58
N GLU A 128 10.40 -10.68 12.91
CA GLU A 128 11.57 -9.80 12.75
C GLU A 128 11.30 -8.70 11.72
N TRP A 129 10.06 -8.18 11.67
CA TRP A 129 9.61 -7.16 10.73
C TRP A 129 9.44 -5.84 11.46
N TRP A 130 9.76 -4.77 10.75
CA TRP A 130 9.53 -3.43 11.27
C TRP A 130 8.09 -3.00 11.02
N ASP A 131 7.57 -2.22 11.96
CA ASP A 131 6.34 -1.49 11.75
C ASP A 131 6.46 -0.58 10.53
N GLN A 132 5.35 -0.35 9.85
CA GLN A 132 5.40 0.39 8.61
C GLN A 132 4.14 1.19 8.34
N LEU A 133 4.32 2.38 7.77
CA LEU A 133 3.29 3.08 7.03
C LEU A 133 3.28 2.56 5.60
N ARG A 134 2.11 2.24 5.11
CA ARG A 134 1.86 1.93 3.71
C ARG A 134 0.79 2.87 3.17
N ILE A 135 1.13 3.62 2.11
CA ILE A 135 0.16 4.42 1.37
C ILE A 135 -0.04 3.76 0.02
N THR A 136 -1.27 3.35 -0.28
CA THR A 136 -1.61 2.68 -1.53
C THR A 136 -2.61 3.51 -2.32
N ILE A 137 -2.27 3.89 -3.53
CA ILE A 137 -3.20 4.46 -4.52
C ILE A 137 -3.58 3.33 -5.47
N ALA A 138 -4.87 3.10 -5.65
CA ALA A 138 -5.33 1.99 -6.48
C ALA A 138 -6.59 2.35 -7.27
N THR A 139 -6.69 1.78 -8.47
CA THR A 139 -7.92 1.85 -9.26
C THR A 139 -9.04 1.06 -8.57
N LYS A 140 -10.28 1.45 -8.84
CA LYS A 140 -11.48 0.70 -8.42
C LYS A 140 -11.37 -0.79 -8.77
N TYR A 141 -10.80 -1.11 -9.93
CA TYR A 141 -10.64 -2.48 -10.39
C TYR A 141 -9.73 -3.28 -9.45
N TYR A 142 -8.55 -2.73 -9.11
CA TYR A 142 -7.62 -3.35 -8.18
C TYR A 142 -8.20 -3.44 -6.76
N ALA A 143 -8.84 -2.38 -6.28
CA ALA A 143 -9.48 -2.36 -4.96
C ALA A 143 -10.54 -3.45 -4.81
N ASN A 144 -11.39 -3.63 -5.82
CA ASN A 144 -12.41 -4.68 -5.83
C ASN A 144 -11.81 -6.09 -5.90
N TYR A 145 -10.70 -6.27 -6.62
CA TYR A 145 -9.98 -7.53 -6.64
C TYR A 145 -9.46 -7.89 -5.25
N LYS A 146 -8.79 -6.94 -4.58
CA LYS A 146 -8.24 -7.16 -3.24
C LYS A 146 -9.31 -7.53 -2.22
N LYS A 147 -10.49 -6.88 -2.24
CA LYS A 147 -11.60 -7.19 -1.34
C LYS A 147 -12.06 -8.66 -1.42
N LYS A 148 -11.96 -9.30 -2.59
CA LYS A 148 -12.35 -10.71 -2.76
C LYS A 148 -11.40 -11.70 -2.07
N PHE A 149 -10.19 -11.30 -1.74
CA PHE A 149 -9.17 -12.17 -1.13
C PHE A 149 -8.94 -11.85 0.35
N LEU A 150 -9.56 -10.79 0.87
CA LEU A 150 -9.46 -10.40 2.28
C LEU A 150 -10.69 -10.87 3.11
N ASN A 151 -11.69 -11.45 2.45
CA ASN A 151 -12.85 -12.13 3.05
C ASN A 151 -12.70 -13.64 2.87
#